data_e989532f89e3e701c46ba50ed67b5d18
#
_entry.id   e989532f89e3e701c46ba50ed67b5d18
#
_cell.length_a   1.000
_cell.length_b   1.000
_cell.length_c   1.000
_cell.angle_alpha   90.00
_cell.angle_beta   90.00
_cell.angle_gamma   90.00
#
_symmetry.space_group_name_H-M   'P 1'
#
loop_
_entity.id
_entity.type
_entity.pdbx_description
1 polymer ?
#
loop_
_entity_poly.entity_id
_entity_poly.type
_entity_poly.pdbx_seq_one_letter_code
_entity_poly.pdbx_strand_id
1 'polypeptide(L)'
;MNKCTTLLLTTAILLARPAAAQISIDRVEPQSGEVSFADSIRRQQVERDAFSLAKYRAERAAIRKERNYLEISASVQGTLTSFNDPWIEVSGGDNSIAAIGTFFLDHIFTKDKFSIETKASAKFGYNRIKAVPEGEEGEVGIWYKNQDEFWVQTAPSFNFSKNWSYGAMLKFRTQFANGYKARTQQKEIHRKSTFMSPGYLDLSVGLTYNCPNKSFPVKINMSPVALSAVFVESKQIRENFVYDFSEANKEAGTRKYVEPYGVPSNKTSKYEGGSSIQIDFDRKFGNRDVLRYRTTFFSFYGWISNLGQKNKIAKFSDYIAAYDKWEADGKDQETKPTLPIHPTVRWENTLDIKATKYLTTSIYFQLYYNRAQSYAVQTQASLSVGLSYTFQNKTKPKK
;
A
#
# COMPACT_ATOMS: atom_id res chain seq x y z
N MET A 1 0.30 22.51 16.43
CA MET A 1 1.22 21.59 15.74
C MET A 1 1.42 20.38 16.65
N ASN A 2 0.82 19.27 16.33
CA ASN A 2 0.76 18.10 17.20
C ASN A 2 2.07 17.30 17.16
N LYS A 3 2.51 16.83 18.32
CA LYS A 3 3.76 16.07 18.53
C LYS A 3 3.95 14.82 17.65
N CYS A 4 2.88 14.30 17.05
CA CYS A 4 2.94 13.18 16.10
C CYS A 4 3.52 13.52 14.71
N THR A 5 3.34 14.76 14.24
CA THR A 5 3.89 15.19 12.95
C THR A 5 5.41 15.31 12.98
N THR A 6 5.95 15.61 14.16
CA THR A 6 7.41 15.72 14.37
C THR A 6 8.10 14.34 14.37
N LEU A 7 7.42 13.28 14.84
CA LEU A 7 7.99 11.94 14.91
C LEU A 7 8.08 11.27 13.52
N LEU A 8 7.11 11.51 12.63
CA LEU A 8 7.14 10.99 11.26
C LEU A 8 8.19 11.69 10.38
N LEU A 9 8.40 13.00 10.60
CA LEU A 9 9.46 13.73 9.88
C LEU A 9 10.86 13.33 10.36
N THR A 10 11.04 13.03 11.66
CA THR A 10 12.35 12.61 12.19
C THR A 10 12.75 11.21 11.76
N THR A 11 11.81 10.28 11.59
CA THR A 11 12.10 8.94 11.04
C THR A 11 12.41 8.96 9.55
N ALA A 12 11.80 9.85 8.77
CA ALA A 12 12.11 10.03 7.35
C ALA A 12 13.51 10.65 7.13
N ILE A 13 13.96 11.53 8.04
CA ILE A 13 15.27 12.19 7.97
C ILE A 13 16.40 11.25 8.40
N LEU A 14 16.14 10.28 9.30
CA LEU A 14 17.15 9.29 9.72
C LEU A 14 17.46 8.24 8.63
N LEU A 15 16.57 8.04 7.65
CA LEU A 15 16.81 7.15 6.51
C LEU A 15 17.55 7.82 5.34
N ALA A 16 17.72 9.16 5.36
CA ALA A 16 18.23 9.94 4.23
C ALA A 16 19.67 10.49 4.40
N ARG A 17 20.44 10.08 5.41
CA ARG A 17 21.82 10.50 5.51
C ARG A 17 22.78 9.46 4.94
N PRO A 18 23.35 9.67 3.72
CA PRO A 18 24.62 9.05 3.39
C PRO A 18 25.69 9.70 4.31
N ALA A 19 26.33 8.90 5.15
CA ALA A 19 27.52 9.35 5.85
C ALA A 19 28.63 9.67 4.81
N ALA A 20 28.67 10.92 4.40
CA ALA A 20 29.84 11.47 3.71
C ALA A 20 30.89 11.73 4.79
N ALA A 21 31.74 10.76 5.03
CA ALA A 21 33.01 11.03 5.69
C ALA A 21 33.83 11.90 4.74
N GLN A 22 33.77 13.21 4.90
CA GLN A 22 34.73 14.11 4.28
C GLN A 22 36.07 13.92 4.99
N ILE A 23 37.00 13.25 4.31
CA ILE A 23 38.42 13.35 4.67
C ILE A 23 38.88 14.67 4.06
N SER A 24 39.13 15.67 4.90
CA SER A 24 39.76 16.91 4.53
C SER A 24 41.22 16.58 4.19
N ILE A 25 41.58 16.74 2.93
CA ILE A 25 42.99 16.69 2.51
C ILE A 25 43.52 18.12 2.62
N ASP A 26 44.33 18.39 3.64
CA ASP A 26 45.04 19.66 3.73
C ASP A 26 45.89 19.84 2.48
N ARG A 27 45.74 21.01 1.85
CA ARG A 27 46.51 21.42 0.68
C ARG A 27 47.96 21.56 1.11
N VAL A 28 48.81 20.69 0.60
CA VAL A 28 50.26 20.89 0.67
C VAL A 28 50.64 21.85 -0.45
N GLU A 29 51.08 23.05 -0.10
CA GLU A 29 51.65 24.01 -1.06
C GLU A 29 52.96 23.44 -1.69
N PRO A 30 53.16 23.59 -3.01
CA PRO A 30 54.36 23.12 -3.63
C PRO A 30 55.55 24.06 -3.31
N GLN A 31 56.50 23.62 -2.49
CA GLN A 31 57.78 24.26 -2.37
C GLN A 31 58.59 24.00 -3.64
N SER A 32 59.00 25.06 -4.33
CA SER A 32 59.97 25.03 -5.42
C SER A 32 61.38 24.74 -4.86
N GLY A 33 61.76 23.50 -4.90
CA GLY A 33 63.11 23.06 -4.54
C GLY A 33 63.43 21.75 -5.21
N GLU A 34 64.72 21.51 -5.51
CA GLU A 34 65.23 20.37 -6.27
C GLU A 34 64.52 19.04 -6.04
N VAL A 35 64.18 18.39 -7.14
CA VAL A 35 63.50 17.08 -7.12
C VAL A 35 64.47 16.05 -6.52
N SER A 36 64.36 15.83 -5.23
CA SER A 36 65.11 14.82 -4.54
C SER A 36 64.54 13.41 -4.79
N PHE A 37 65.37 12.38 -4.63
CA PHE A 37 64.93 10.99 -4.77
C PHE A 37 63.72 10.64 -3.85
N ALA A 38 63.58 11.38 -2.75
CA ALA A 38 62.48 11.28 -1.82
C ALA A 38 61.14 11.74 -2.42
N ASP A 39 61.13 12.73 -3.34
CA ASP A 39 59.91 13.23 -3.99
C ASP A 39 59.41 12.26 -5.04
N SER A 40 60.25 11.50 -5.71
CA SER A 40 59.85 10.43 -6.62
C SER A 40 59.19 9.27 -5.90
N ILE A 41 59.67 8.91 -4.71
CA ILE A 41 59.09 7.88 -3.85
C ILE A 41 57.74 8.35 -3.30
N ARG A 42 57.61 9.62 -2.88
CA ARG A 42 56.35 10.21 -2.46
C ARG A 42 55.30 10.23 -3.59
N ARG A 43 55.70 10.61 -4.81
CA ARG A 43 54.79 10.56 -5.96
C ARG A 43 54.30 9.15 -6.26
N GLN A 44 55.19 8.16 -6.22
CA GLN A 44 54.78 6.75 -6.40
C GLN A 44 53.89 6.24 -5.27
N GLN A 45 54.04 6.70 -4.03
CA GLN A 45 53.15 6.36 -2.93
C GLN A 45 51.77 7.02 -3.11
N VAL A 46 51.72 8.31 -3.49
CA VAL A 46 50.48 9.03 -3.77
C VAL A 46 49.71 8.41 -4.94
N GLU A 47 50.42 8.01 -6.02
CA GLU A 47 49.81 7.31 -7.14
C GLU A 47 49.27 5.93 -6.75
N ARG A 48 49.99 5.17 -5.93
CA ARG A 48 49.51 3.88 -5.41
C ARG A 48 48.32 4.04 -4.49
N ASP A 49 48.32 5.06 -3.64
CA ASP A 49 47.22 5.33 -2.72
C ASP A 49 45.99 5.85 -3.47
N ALA A 50 46.16 6.70 -4.49
CA ALA A 50 45.06 7.12 -5.37
C ALA A 50 44.47 5.94 -6.18
N PHE A 51 45.33 5.04 -6.68
CA PHE A 51 44.90 3.84 -7.37
C PHE A 51 44.18 2.85 -6.45
N SER A 52 44.67 2.69 -5.21
CA SER A 52 44.04 1.85 -4.20
C SER A 52 42.65 2.40 -3.78
N LEU A 53 42.53 3.73 -3.65
CA LEU A 53 41.24 4.39 -3.39
C LEU A 53 40.24 4.23 -4.53
N ALA A 54 40.70 4.37 -5.79
CA ALA A 54 39.83 4.15 -6.95
C ALA A 54 39.36 2.70 -7.03
N LYS A 55 40.27 1.74 -6.82
CA LYS A 55 39.95 0.31 -6.76
C LYS A 55 38.95 0.02 -5.63
N TYR A 56 39.19 0.55 -4.43
CA TYR A 56 38.31 0.40 -3.28
C TYR A 56 36.88 0.99 -3.55
N ARG A 57 36.82 2.17 -4.20
CA ARG A 57 35.53 2.77 -4.60
C ARG A 57 34.81 1.92 -5.62
N ALA A 58 35.52 1.38 -6.61
CA ALA A 58 34.95 0.49 -7.62
C ALA A 58 34.44 -0.82 -7.02
N GLU A 59 35.20 -1.45 -6.12
CA GLU A 59 34.79 -2.66 -5.38
C GLU A 59 33.56 -2.40 -4.53
N ARG A 60 33.52 -1.29 -3.79
CA ARG A 60 32.33 -0.91 -3.03
C ARG A 60 31.10 -0.63 -3.91
N ALA A 61 31.29 -0.02 -5.07
CA ALA A 61 30.23 0.20 -6.03
C ALA A 61 29.72 -1.13 -6.60
N ALA A 62 30.61 -2.06 -6.91
CA ALA A 62 30.26 -3.42 -7.35
C ALA A 62 29.47 -4.19 -6.28
N ILE A 63 29.96 -4.16 -5.03
CA ILE A 63 29.26 -4.78 -3.87
C ILE A 63 27.86 -4.15 -3.66
N ARG A 64 27.75 -2.82 -3.76
CA ARG A 64 26.43 -2.17 -3.68
C ARG A 64 25.50 -2.63 -4.78
N LYS A 65 25.99 -2.69 -6.02
CA LYS A 65 25.21 -3.17 -7.17
C LYS A 65 24.80 -4.64 -7.00
N GLU A 66 25.67 -5.47 -6.47
CA GLU A 66 25.41 -6.87 -6.19
C GLU A 66 24.34 -7.05 -5.10
N ARG A 67 24.42 -6.27 -4.00
CA ARG A 67 23.52 -6.39 -2.85
C ARG A 67 22.13 -5.78 -3.07
N ASN A 68 21.99 -4.82 -3.98
CA ASN A 68 20.73 -4.12 -4.20
C ASN A 68 20.09 -4.55 -5.51
N TYR A 69 18.87 -5.04 -5.43
CA TYR A 69 17.95 -5.17 -6.56
C TYR A 69 16.97 -4.01 -6.56
N LEU A 70 16.69 -3.44 -7.71
CA LEU A 70 15.72 -2.37 -7.89
C LEU A 70 14.93 -2.61 -9.16
N GLU A 71 13.61 -2.68 -9.01
CA GLU A 71 12.64 -2.67 -10.10
C GLU A 71 11.72 -1.46 -9.91
N ILE A 72 11.59 -0.64 -10.94
CA ILE A 72 10.65 0.48 -10.99
C ILE A 72 9.78 0.29 -12.23
N SER A 73 8.48 0.31 -12.04
CA SER A 73 7.51 0.20 -13.11
C SER A 73 6.53 1.36 -13.04
N ALA A 74 6.31 2.00 -14.17
CA ALA A 74 5.31 3.04 -14.32
C ALA A 74 4.42 2.73 -15.52
N SER A 75 3.12 2.98 -15.39
CA SER A 75 2.19 2.87 -16.51
C SER A 75 1.15 3.98 -16.51
N VAL A 76 0.73 4.36 -17.71
CA VAL A 76 -0.40 5.24 -17.93
C VAL A 76 -1.38 4.51 -18.81
N GLN A 77 -2.61 4.45 -18.38
CA GLN A 77 -3.71 3.76 -19.03
C GLN A 77 -4.85 4.75 -19.23
N GLY A 78 -5.54 4.67 -20.35
CA GLY A 78 -6.65 5.58 -20.61
C GLY A 78 -7.68 4.97 -21.54
N THR A 79 -8.90 5.47 -21.43
CA THR A 79 -9.99 5.21 -22.36
C THR A 79 -10.62 6.55 -22.74
N LEU A 80 -10.93 6.70 -24.01
CA LEU A 80 -11.66 7.84 -24.56
C LEU A 80 -12.84 7.29 -25.35
N THR A 81 -14.03 7.70 -24.99
CA THR A 81 -15.26 7.40 -25.74
C THR A 81 -15.85 8.71 -26.18
N SER A 82 -16.08 8.87 -27.47
CA SER A 82 -16.65 10.09 -28.04
C SER A 82 -17.69 9.72 -29.08
N PHE A 83 -18.86 10.28 -28.92
CA PHE A 83 -20.00 10.15 -29.82
C PHE A 83 -20.44 11.55 -30.25
N ASN A 84 -20.97 11.66 -31.45
CA ASN A 84 -21.62 12.88 -31.90
C ASN A 84 -23.11 12.86 -31.52
N ASP A 85 -23.76 14.02 -31.54
CA ASP A 85 -25.17 14.14 -31.12
C ASP A 85 -26.13 13.19 -31.88
N PRO A 86 -26.05 13.05 -33.25
CA PRO A 86 -26.89 12.10 -33.97
C PRO A 86 -26.71 10.62 -33.51
N TRP A 87 -25.50 10.22 -33.10
CA TRP A 87 -25.29 8.88 -32.57
C TRP A 87 -25.94 8.70 -31.21
N ILE A 88 -25.81 9.70 -30.33
CA ILE A 88 -26.37 9.69 -28.98
C ILE A 88 -27.92 9.63 -29.06
N GLU A 89 -28.53 10.37 -29.95
CA GLU A 89 -29.99 10.38 -30.16
C GLU A 89 -30.56 9.03 -30.60
N VAL A 90 -29.83 8.30 -31.47
CA VAL A 90 -30.33 7.05 -32.06
C VAL A 90 -29.93 5.83 -31.23
N SER A 91 -28.67 5.78 -30.77
CA SER A 91 -28.07 4.60 -30.17
C SER A 91 -27.77 4.76 -28.68
N GLY A 92 -27.89 5.96 -28.14
CA GLY A 92 -27.48 6.28 -26.77
C GLY A 92 -25.96 6.33 -26.62
N GLY A 93 -25.50 6.53 -25.40
CA GLY A 93 -24.11 6.57 -25.02
C GLY A 93 -23.67 7.93 -24.49
N ASP A 94 -22.57 7.94 -23.73
CA ASP A 94 -22.01 9.15 -23.14
C ASP A 94 -20.55 9.35 -23.55
N ASN A 95 -20.19 10.60 -23.79
CA ASN A 95 -18.79 10.99 -23.96
C ASN A 95 -18.06 10.86 -22.63
N SER A 96 -17.01 10.05 -22.61
CA SER A 96 -16.25 9.81 -21.39
C SER A 96 -14.74 9.76 -21.65
N ILE A 97 -13.99 10.19 -20.67
CA ILE A 97 -12.54 10.05 -20.64
C ILE A 97 -12.14 9.47 -19.29
N ALA A 98 -11.30 8.46 -19.30
CA ALA A 98 -10.71 7.88 -18.10
C ALA A 98 -9.19 7.83 -18.24
N ALA A 99 -8.49 8.18 -17.19
CA ALA A 99 -7.04 8.06 -17.11
C ALA A 99 -6.63 7.47 -15.77
N ILE A 100 -5.70 6.50 -15.79
CA ILE A 100 -5.14 5.86 -14.61
C ILE A 100 -3.62 5.84 -14.74
N GLY A 101 -2.93 6.44 -13.77
CA GLY A 101 -1.50 6.30 -13.57
C GLY A 101 -1.21 5.23 -12.53
N THR A 102 -0.23 4.36 -12.78
CA THR A 102 0.29 3.42 -11.77
C THR A 102 1.79 3.54 -11.65
N PHE A 103 2.26 3.43 -10.41
CA PHE A 103 3.67 3.38 -10.08
C PHE A 103 3.91 2.18 -9.15
N PHE A 104 5.00 1.44 -9.39
CA PHE A 104 5.41 0.34 -8.55
C PHE A 104 6.92 0.35 -8.39
N LEU A 105 7.38 0.13 -7.16
CA LEU A 105 8.78 0.00 -6.79
C LEU A 105 8.97 -1.30 -6.00
N ASP A 106 9.99 -2.06 -6.36
CA ASP A 106 10.46 -3.23 -5.61
C ASP A 106 11.98 -3.10 -5.40
N HIS A 107 12.39 -2.88 -4.16
CA HIS A 107 13.78 -2.79 -3.76
C HIS A 107 14.11 -3.92 -2.79
N ILE A 108 15.16 -4.71 -3.10
CA ILE A 108 15.65 -5.76 -2.23
C ILE A 108 17.12 -5.49 -1.92
N PHE A 109 17.41 -5.27 -0.65
CA PHE A 109 18.77 -5.28 -0.12
C PHE A 109 19.06 -6.66 0.46
N THR A 110 20.23 -7.25 0.10
CA THR A 110 20.67 -8.54 0.64
C THR A 110 22.11 -8.45 1.10
N LYS A 111 22.36 -8.88 2.33
CA LYS A 111 23.69 -9.03 2.89
C LYS A 111 23.75 -10.32 3.70
N ASP A 112 24.51 -11.30 3.22
CA ASP A 112 24.66 -12.62 3.84
C ASP A 112 23.26 -13.29 4.07
N LYS A 113 22.91 -13.54 5.32
CA LYS A 113 21.63 -14.11 5.72
C LYS A 113 20.53 -13.06 5.91
N PHE A 114 20.87 -11.78 5.91
CA PHE A 114 19.94 -10.68 6.13
C PHE A 114 19.44 -10.10 4.81
N SER A 115 18.14 -9.83 4.71
CA SER A 115 17.55 -9.13 3.58
C SER A 115 16.44 -8.17 4.02
N ILE A 116 16.30 -7.06 3.30
CA ILE A 116 15.18 -6.14 3.44
C ILE A 116 14.52 -6.04 2.07
N GLU A 117 13.24 -6.36 2.01
CA GLU A 117 12.42 -6.17 0.83
C GLU A 117 11.49 -4.99 1.07
N THR A 118 11.60 -3.94 0.25
CA THR A 118 10.74 -2.75 0.32
C THR A 118 9.99 -2.62 -0.98
N LYS A 119 8.67 -2.60 -0.90
CA LYS A 119 7.76 -2.40 -2.03
C LYS A 119 6.92 -1.15 -1.80
N ALA A 120 6.69 -0.40 -2.86
CA ALA A 120 5.74 0.71 -2.86
C ALA A 120 4.88 0.66 -4.12
N SER A 121 3.63 1.03 -3.98
CA SER A 121 2.72 1.15 -5.12
C SER A 121 1.83 2.37 -4.95
N ALA A 122 1.61 3.06 -6.05
CA ALA A 122 0.65 4.13 -6.15
C ALA A 122 -0.21 3.91 -7.39
N LYS A 123 -1.52 3.99 -7.22
CA LYS A 123 -2.52 3.98 -8.31
C LYS A 123 -3.38 5.21 -8.15
N PHE A 124 -3.52 5.97 -9.22
CA PHE A 124 -4.32 7.18 -9.20
C PHE A 124 -5.03 7.37 -10.52
N GLY A 125 -6.34 7.56 -10.49
CA GLY A 125 -7.13 7.67 -11.69
C GLY A 125 -8.41 8.46 -11.50
N TYR A 126 -8.79 9.15 -12.57
CA TYR A 126 -10.02 9.89 -12.70
C TYR A 126 -10.78 9.52 -13.96
N ASN A 127 -12.09 9.58 -13.86
CA ASN A 127 -13.01 9.54 -15.00
C ASN A 127 -13.72 10.89 -15.12
N ARG A 128 -14.02 11.29 -16.35
CA ARG A 128 -14.91 12.41 -16.65
C ARG A 128 -16.10 11.90 -17.44
N ILE A 129 -17.28 12.22 -16.97
CA ILE A 129 -18.56 11.90 -17.63
C ILE A 129 -19.46 13.15 -17.63
N LYS A 130 -20.46 13.16 -18.50
CA LYS A 130 -21.57 14.10 -18.39
C LYS A 130 -22.58 13.54 -17.37
N ALA A 131 -23.00 14.34 -16.41
CA ALA A 131 -24.07 13.99 -15.45
C ALA A 131 -24.60 15.27 -14.81
N VAL A 132 -25.77 15.17 -14.18
CA VAL A 132 -26.39 16.25 -13.40
C VAL A 132 -25.85 16.20 -11.97
N PRO A 133 -25.08 17.20 -11.49
CA PRO A 133 -24.66 17.27 -10.09
C PRO A 133 -25.86 17.47 -9.15
N GLU A 134 -25.71 17.06 -7.91
CA GLU A 134 -26.73 17.26 -6.89
C GLU A 134 -27.03 18.75 -6.65
N GLY A 135 -28.27 19.16 -6.90
CA GLY A 135 -28.76 20.54 -6.72
C GLY A 135 -28.46 21.48 -7.89
N GLU A 136 -28.07 20.95 -9.03
CA GLU A 136 -27.91 21.70 -10.28
C GLU A 136 -28.95 21.23 -11.31
N GLU A 137 -29.34 22.14 -12.22
CA GLU A 137 -30.20 21.82 -13.36
C GLU A 137 -29.31 21.74 -14.62
N GLY A 138 -29.32 20.57 -15.28
CA GLY A 138 -28.56 20.35 -16.50
C GLY A 138 -27.30 19.50 -16.35
N GLU A 139 -26.90 18.87 -17.45
CA GLU A 139 -25.71 18.02 -17.51
C GLU A 139 -24.43 18.82 -17.65
N VAL A 140 -23.47 18.55 -16.79
CA VAL A 140 -22.11 19.12 -16.86
C VAL A 140 -21.07 18.01 -16.86
N GLY A 141 -19.88 18.32 -17.33
CA GLY A 141 -18.75 17.39 -17.28
C GLY A 141 -18.19 17.26 -15.88
N ILE A 142 -18.43 16.13 -15.22
CA ILE A 142 -18.02 15.85 -13.84
C ILE A 142 -16.78 14.96 -13.84
N TRP A 143 -15.75 15.36 -13.08
CA TRP A 143 -14.60 14.52 -12.78
C TRP A 143 -14.85 13.75 -11.48
N TYR A 144 -14.66 12.44 -11.49
CA TYR A 144 -14.75 11.63 -10.29
C TYR A 144 -13.59 10.61 -10.24
N LYS A 145 -13.20 10.33 -9.03
CA LYS A 145 -12.12 9.40 -8.71
C LYS A 145 -12.57 7.95 -8.95
N ASN A 146 -11.82 7.19 -9.73
CA ASN A 146 -12.07 5.76 -9.97
C ASN A 146 -11.02 4.85 -9.35
N GLN A 147 -9.78 5.34 -9.21
CA GLN A 147 -8.69 4.62 -8.57
C GLN A 147 -7.92 5.58 -7.66
N ASP A 148 -7.62 5.15 -6.43
CA ASP A 148 -6.81 5.92 -5.51
C ASP A 148 -6.29 5.00 -4.41
N GLU A 149 -5.07 4.55 -4.55
CA GLU A 149 -4.42 3.71 -3.57
C GLU A 149 -2.93 4.03 -3.52
N PHE A 150 -2.43 4.22 -2.33
CA PHE A 150 -1.00 4.29 -2.04
C PHE A 150 -0.66 3.31 -0.93
N TRP A 151 0.37 2.50 -1.13
CA TRP A 151 0.90 1.69 -0.06
C TRP A 151 2.42 1.52 -0.15
N VAL A 152 3.02 1.38 1.01
CA VAL A 152 4.43 1.03 1.19
C VAL A 152 4.52 -0.15 2.15
N GLN A 153 5.33 -1.14 1.80
CA GLN A 153 5.61 -2.30 2.63
C GLN A 153 7.12 -2.47 2.76
N THR A 154 7.61 -2.70 3.97
CA THR A 154 9.00 -3.09 4.22
C THR A 154 9.05 -4.35 5.05
N ALA A 155 9.91 -5.28 4.68
CA ALA A 155 10.01 -6.60 5.29
C ALA A 155 11.48 -6.99 5.53
N PRO A 156 12.10 -6.56 6.65
CA PRO A 156 13.37 -7.08 7.09
C PRO A 156 13.24 -8.56 7.47
N SER A 157 14.16 -9.39 7.02
CA SER A 157 14.16 -10.82 7.29
C SER A 157 15.56 -11.39 7.43
N PHE A 158 15.68 -12.44 8.23
CA PHE A 158 16.92 -13.17 8.45
C PHE A 158 16.71 -14.66 8.10
N ASN A 159 17.48 -15.16 7.14
CA ASN A 159 17.41 -16.54 6.66
C ASN A 159 18.19 -17.46 7.62
N PHE A 160 17.50 -18.37 8.31
CA PHE A 160 18.13 -19.36 9.15
C PHE A 160 18.22 -20.75 8.47
N SER A 161 17.44 -20.95 7.40
CA SER A 161 17.48 -22.14 6.56
C SER A 161 17.32 -21.73 5.08
N LYS A 162 17.52 -22.68 4.14
CA LYS A 162 17.38 -22.42 2.71
C LYS A 162 16.00 -21.85 2.32
N ASN A 163 14.95 -22.31 3.00
CA ASN A 163 13.57 -21.99 2.65
C ASN A 163 12.85 -21.19 3.75
N TRP A 164 13.48 -21.00 4.91
CA TRP A 164 12.86 -20.39 6.07
C TRP A 164 13.63 -19.15 6.51
N SER A 165 12.88 -18.11 6.82
CA SER A 165 13.39 -16.89 7.45
C SER A 165 12.44 -16.44 8.56
N TYR A 166 12.96 -15.73 9.55
CA TYR A 166 12.16 -14.96 10.49
C TYR A 166 12.34 -13.47 10.22
N GLY A 167 11.35 -12.69 10.59
CA GLY A 167 11.43 -11.26 10.34
C GLY A 167 10.17 -10.52 10.78
N ALA A 168 10.15 -9.27 10.38
CA ALA A 168 8.99 -8.40 10.57
C ALA A 168 8.49 -7.90 9.22
N MET A 169 7.24 -7.48 9.16
CA MET A 169 6.66 -6.80 8.01
C MET A 169 5.87 -5.60 8.52
N LEU A 170 6.13 -4.45 7.93
CA LEU A 170 5.39 -3.22 8.13
C LEU A 170 4.75 -2.84 6.80
N LYS A 171 3.43 -2.70 6.77
CA LYS A 171 2.69 -2.20 5.59
C LYS A 171 1.83 -1.02 5.98
N PHE A 172 2.04 0.08 5.29
CA PHE A 172 1.19 1.26 5.38
C PHE A 172 0.40 1.43 4.09
N ARG A 173 -0.90 1.78 4.19
CA ARG A 173 -1.78 2.00 3.05
C ARG A 173 -2.71 3.17 3.33
N THR A 174 -2.92 4.03 2.31
CA THR A 174 -3.86 5.15 2.37
C THR A 174 -4.32 5.56 0.97
N GLN A 175 -5.07 6.63 0.86
CA GLN A 175 -5.52 7.28 -0.36
C GLN A 175 -4.90 8.68 -0.47
N PHE A 176 -4.84 9.26 -1.68
CA PHE A 176 -4.29 10.59 -1.90
C PHE A 176 -5.37 11.68 -1.88
N ALA A 177 -6.51 11.41 -2.52
CA ALA A 177 -7.50 12.41 -2.85
C ALA A 177 -8.87 12.13 -2.20
N ASN A 178 -9.73 13.13 -2.21
CA ASN A 178 -11.09 13.01 -1.72
C ASN A 178 -11.89 11.98 -2.54
N GLY A 179 -12.59 11.11 -1.85
CA GLY A 179 -13.59 10.20 -2.41
C GLY A 179 -14.97 10.54 -1.86
N TYR A 180 -15.98 10.38 -2.70
CA TYR A 180 -17.36 10.75 -2.39
C TYR A 180 -18.29 9.54 -2.49
N LYS A 181 -19.50 9.67 -1.92
CA LYS A 181 -20.52 8.60 -1.90
C LYS A 181 -20.96 8.19 -3.29
N ALA A 182 -21.20 9.18 -4.16
CA ALA A 182 -21.56 8.97 -5.55
C ALA A 182 -20.84 9.99 -6.45
N ARG A 183 -20.74 9.69 -7.74
CA ARG A 183 -20.11 10.55 -8.74
C ARG A 183 -20.80 11.92 -8.89
N THR A 184 -22.11 11.99 -8.67
CA THR A 184 -22.90 13.23 -8.70
C THR A 184 -22.97 13.96 -7.37
N GLN A 185 -22.55 13.32 -6.27
CA GLN A 185 -22.60 13.87 -4.91
C GLN A 185 -21.20 14.19 -4.42
N GLN A 186 -20.60 15.28 -4.91
CA GLN A 186 -19.23 15.68 -4.58
C GLN A 186 -19.16 16.83 -3.55
N LYS A 187 -20.22 17.04 -2.78
CA LYS A 187 -20.21 17.99 -1.65
C LYS A 187 -19.48 17.42 -0.43
N GLU A 188 -19.00 18.29 0.43
CA GLU A 188 -18.29 17.95 1.68
C GLU A 188 -19.06 16.94 2.55
N ILE A 189 -20.38 17.06 2.63
CA ILE A 189 -21.26 16.18 3.41
C ILE A 189 -21.27 14.73 2.90
N HIS A 190 -20.94 14.53 1.63
CA HIS A 190 -20.88 13.20 1.01
C HIS A 190 -19.45 12.66 0.89
N ARG A 191 -18.46 13.36 1.46
CA ARG A 191 -17.08 12.89 1.46
C ARG A 191 -16.95 11.61 2.28
N LYS A 192 -16.41 10.55 1.68
CA LYS A 192 -16.19 9.25 2.30
C LYS A 192 -14.73 8.96 2.60
N SER A 193 -13.79 9.51 1.82
CA SER A 193 -12.37 9.27 2.02
C SER A 193 -11.52 10.48 1.66
N THR A 194 -10.34 10.56 2.28
CA THR A 194 -9.26 11.51 1.99
C THR A 194 -7.94 10.92 2.48
N PHE A 195 -6.84 11.67 2.37
CA PHE A 195 -5.55 11.24 2.91
C PHE A 195 -5.67 10.91 4.41
N MET A 196 -5.12 9.75 4.84
CA MET A 196 -5.22 9.20 6.21
C MET A 196 -6.66 8.99 6.73
N SER A 197 -7.63 8.96 5.85
CA SER A 197 -9.03 8.68 6.20
C SER A 197 -9.71 7.91 5.06
N PRO A 198 -9.53 6.56 4.99
CA PRO A 198 -8.78 5.72 5.94
C PRO A 198 -7.27 5.67 5.69
N GLY A 199 -6.50 5.55 6.77
CA GLY A 199 -5.13 5.08 6.79
C GLY A 199 -5.06 3.72 7.48
N TYR A 200 -4.25 2.80 6.98
CA TYR A 200 -4.03 1.47 7.56
C TYR A 200 -2.56 1.24 7.82
N LEU A 201 -2.24 0.70 8.97
CA LEU A 201 -0.88 0.30 9.34
C LEU A 201 -0.91 -1.12 9.90
N ASP A 202 -0.30 -2.04 9.18
CA ASP A 202 -0.17 -3.44 9.59
C ASP A 202 1.30 -3.71 9.95
N LEU A 203 1.55 -4.14 11.17
CA LEU A 203 2.84 -4.61 11.66
C LEU A 203 2.72 -6.07 12.04
N SER A 204 3.63 -6.91 11.57
CA SER A 204 3.65 -8.32 11.91
C SER A 204 5.06 -8.84 12.11
N VAL A 205 5.19 -9.81 13.01
CA VAL A 205 6.45 -10.50 13.30
C VAL A 205 6.21 -12.00 13.24
N GLY A 206 7.05 -12.71 12.49
CA GLY A 206 6.82 -14.13 12.30
C GLY A 206 7.83 -14.83 11.39
N LEU A 207 7.40 -15.95 10.85
CA LEU A 207 8.16 -16.85 10.02
C LEU A 207 7.71 -16.72 8.56
N THR A 208 8.66 -16.72 7.65
CA THR A 208 8.40 -16.75 6.21
C THR A 208 8.97 -18.01 5.61
N TYR A 209 8.12 -18.75 4.91
CA TYR A 209 8.49 -19.88 4.08
C TYR A 209 8.55 -19.48 2.61
N ASN A 210 9.65 -19.75 1.93
CA ASN A 210 9.81 -19.56 0.49
C ASN A 210 9.84 -20.93 -0.18
N CYS A 211 8.86 -21.22 -1.03
CA CYS A 211 8.82 -22.50 -1.76
C CYS A 211 10.04 -22.64 -2.69
N PRO A 212 10.82 -23.74 -2.63
CA PRO A 212 11.99 -23.94 -3.45
C PRO A 212 11.65 -24.21 -4.93
N ASN A 213 10.40 -24.54 -5.23
CA ASN A 213 9.96 -24.88 -6.57
C ASN A 213 9.89 -23.63 -7.44
N LYS A 214 10.79 -23.51 -8.42
CA LYS A 214 10.83 -22.37 -9.37
C LYS A 214 9.59 -22.28 -10.25
N SER A 215 8.90 -23.41 -10.47
CA SER A 215 7.66 -23.44 -11.24
C SER A 215 6.45 -23.00 -10.42
N PHE A 216 6.58 -22.96 -9.09
CA PHE A 216 5.51 -22.55 -8.18
C PHE A 216 6.08 -21.69 -7.05
N PRO A 217 6.51 -20.44 -7.35
CA PRO A 217 7.19 -19.56 -6.41
C PRO A 217 6.21 -18.94 -5.41
N VAL A 218 5.78 -19.71 -4.43
CA VAL A 218 4.94 -19.25 -3.31
C VAL A 218 5.79 -18.82 -2.15
N LYS A 219 5.43 -17.68 -1.56
CA LYS A 219 5.97 -17.16 -0.30
C LYS A 219 4.84 -17.10 0.72
N ILE A 220 5.00 -17.77 1.86
CA ILE A 220 4.02 -17.78 2.94
C ILE A 220 4.63 -17.10 4.16
N ASN A 221 4.02 -16.01 4.60
CA ASN A 221 4.35 -15.33 5.85
C ASN A 221 3.32 -15.69 6.91
N MET A 222 3.76 -16.25 8.01
CA MET A 222 2.95 -16.65 9.15
C MET A 222 3.40 -15.84 10.37
N SER A 223 2.54 -14.94 10.81
CA SER A 223 2.85 -14.01 11.89
C SER A 223 1.93 -14.29 13.10
N PRO A 224 2.41 -15.00 14.12
CA PRO A 224 1.64 -15.27 15.33
C PRO A 224 1.35 -13.99 16.12
N VAL A 225 2.19 -12.97 15.98
CA VAL A 225 1.98 -11.65 16.58
C VAL A 225 1.89 -10.61 15.47
N ALA A 226 0.73 -9.99 15.38
CA ALA A 226 0.44 -8.93 14.43
C ALA A 226 -0.39 -7.82 15.07
N LEU A 227 -0.14 -6.58 14.65
CA LEU A 227 -0.89 -5.39 15.02
C LEU A 227 -1.47 -4.79 13.74
N SER A 228 -2.77 -4.52 13.75
CA SER A 228 -3.44 -3.75 12.69
C SER A 228 -3.97 -2.45 13.30
N ALA A 229 -3.66 -1.33 12.68
CA ALA A 229 -4.16 -0.02 13.06
C ALA A 229 -4.91 0.62 11.90
N VAL A 230 -6.04 1.22 12.23
CA VAL A 230 -6.87 1.98 11.28
C VAL A 230 -6.98 3.40 11.77
N PHE A 231 -6.78 4.37 10.88
CA PHE A 231 -6.84 5.79 11.14
C PHE A 231 -7.95 6.43 10.33
N VAL A 232 -8.73 7.31 10.95
CA VAL A 232 -9.71 8.18 10.31
C VAL A 232 -9.52 9.59 10.89
N GLU A 233 -8.55 10.30 10.38
CA GLU A 233 -8.14 11.61 10.90
C GLU A 233 -9.19 12.70 10.64
N SER A 234 -9.88 12.65 9.51
CA SER A 234 -10.88 13.63 9.12
C SER A 234 -12.12 13.56 10.01
N LYS A 235 -12.37 14.62 10.77
CA LYS A 235 -13.60 14.80 11.58
C LYS A 235 -14.84 14.79 10.69
N GLN A 236 -14.79 15.50 9.56
CA GLN A 236 -15.90 15.55 8.60
C GLN A 236 -16.31 14.16 8.09
N ILE A 237 -15.34 13.29 7.78
CA ILE A 237 -15.65 11.92 7.33
C ILE A 237 -16.34 11.13 8.44
N ARG A 238 -15.87 11.23 9.69
CA ARG A 238 -16.52 10.55 10.81
C ARG A 238 -17.97 11.02 11.01
N GLU A 239 -18.21 12.32 10.92
CA GLU A 239 -19.56 12.92 11.00
C GLU A 239 -20.43 12.50 9.83
N ASN A 240 -19.92 12.51 8.60
CA ASN A 240 -20.65 12.07 7.39
C ASN A 240 -21.08 10.61 7.48
N PHE A 241 -20.25 9.73 8.03
CA PHE A 241 -20.62 8.32 8.23
C PHE A 241 -21.77 8.19 9.24
N VAL A 242 -21.72 8.94 10.34
CA VAL A 242 -22.80 8.93 11.34
C VAL A 242 -24.10 9.45 10.73
N TYR A 243 -24.07 10.54 9.98
CA TYR A 243 -25.22 11.11 9.30
C TYR A 243 -25.85 10.13 8.29
N ASP A 244 -25.07 9.66 7.33
CA ASP A 244 -25.58 8.73 6.30
C ASP A 244 -26.16 7.46 6.90
N PHE A 245 -25.60 7.01 7.99
CA PHE A 245 -26.06 5.81 8.68
C PHE A 245 -27.38 6.03 9.40
N SER A 246 -27.56 7.18 10.04
CA SER A 246 -28.81 7.55 10.69
C SER A 246 -29.97 7.65 9.69
N GLU A 247 -29.74 8.26 8.53
CA GLU A 247 -30.74 8.37 7.47
C GLU A 247 -31.10 6.99 6.87
N ALA A 248 -30.09 6.18 6.54
CA ALA A 248 -30.31 4.82 6.03
C ALA A 248 -31.07 3.92 7.02
N ASN A 249 -30.88 4.11 8.32
CA ASN A 249 -31.62 3.37 9.35
C ASN A 249 -33.06 3.84 9.48
N LYS A 250 -33.35 5.13 9.33
CA LYS A 250 -34.71 5.68 9.33
C LYS A 250 -35.52 5.11 8.16
N GLU A 251 -34.93 5.06 6.96
CA GLU A 251 -35.58 4.52 5.76
C GLU A 251 -35.80 3.01 5.84
N ALA A 252 -34.85 2.25 6.33
CA ALA A 252 -34.89 0.79 6.37
C ALA A 252 -35.71 0.23 7.55
N GLY A 253 -36.05 1.04 8.54
CA GLY A 253 -36.70 0.59 9.79
C GLY A 253 -35.88 -0.40 10.62
N THR A 254 -34.61 -0.62 10.23
CA THR A 254 -33.68 -1.55 10.86
C THR A 254 -32.38 -0.86 11.20
N ARG A 255 -31.89 -1.07 12.41
CA ARG A 255 -30.62 -0.52 12.84
C ARG A 255 -29.45 -1.34 12.32
N LYS A 256 -28.59 -0.71 11.52
CA LYS A 256 -27.32 -1.26 11.10
C LYS A 256 -26.20 -0.51 11.85
N TYR A 257 -25.35 -1.22 12.55
CA TYR A 257 -24.22 -0.61 13.24
C TYR A 257 -22.97 -0.68 12.37
N VAL A 258 -22.54 0.45 11.85
CA VAL A 258 -21.31 0.57 11.06
C VAL A 258 -20.54 1.78 11.56
N GLU A 259 -19.32 1.55 11.99
CA GLU A 259 -18.39 2.62 12.31
C GLU A 259 -17.60 3.02 11.07
N PRO A 260 -17.15 4.30 10.94
CA PRO A 260 -16.34 4.74 9.82
C PRO A 260 -15.06 3.91 9.74
N TYR A 261 -14.97 3.03 8.75
CA TYR A 261 -13.85 2.07 8.58
C TYR A 261 -13.58 1.18 9.80
N GLY A 262 -14.57 0.98 10.67
CA GLY A 262 -14.44 0.22 11.91
C GLY A 262 -13.81 0.98 13.07
N VAL A 263 -13.62 2.30 12.94
CA VAL A 263 -13.14 3.19 14.02
C VAL A 263 -14.35 3.86 14.67
N PRO A 264 -14.49 3.81 16.00
CA PRO A 264 -15.56 4.54 16.69
C PRO A 264 -15.61 6.02 16.29
N SER A 265 -16.79 6.55 16.03
CA SER A 265 -16.97 7.91 15.48
C SER A 265 -16.37 9.02 16.38
N ASN A 266 -16.22 8.75 17.66
CA ASN A 266 -15.59 9.64 18.65
C ASN A 266 -14.05 9.47 18.74
N LYS A 267 -13.46 8.54 17.98
CA LYS A 267 -12.02 8.28 17.93
C LYS A 267 -11.45 8.52 16.54
N THR A 268 -10.15 8.80 16.47
CA THR A 268 -9.42 8.96 15.22
C THR A 268 -8.71 7.68 14.79
N SER A 269 -8.60 6.70 15.68
CA SER A 269 -7.85 5.46 15.40
C SER A 269 -8.40 4.27 16.19
N LYS A 270 -8.16 3.08 15.65
CA LYS A 270 -8.40 1.80 16.30
C LYS A 270 -7.18 0.91 16.10
N TYR A 271 -6.83 0.17 17.15
CA TYR A 271 -5.71 -0.76 17.16
C TYR A 271 -6.22 -2.16 17.51
N GLU A 272 -5.81 -3.15 16.75
CA GLU A 272 -6.17 -4.56 16.97
C GLU A 272 -4.91 -5.41 16.97
N GLY A 273 -4.72 -6.19 18.05
CA GLY A 273 -3.66 -7.20 18.17
C GLY A 273 -4.19 -8.58 17.82
N GLY A 274 -3.38 -9.37 17.13
CA GLY A 274 -3.79 -10.69 16.70
C GLY A 274 -2.70 -11.47 15.97
N SER A 275 -3.12 -12.29 15.03
CA SER A 275 -2.24 -13.06 14.15
C SER A 275 -2.58 -12.76 12.68
N SER A 276 -1.60 -12.89 11.81
CA SER A 276 -1.80 -12.72 10.37
C SER A 276 -1.12 -13.80 9.54
N ILE A 277 -1.68 -14.05 8.37
CA ILE A 277 -1.08 -14.88 7.33
C ILE A 277 -1.11 -14.13 6.01
N GLN A 278 0.00 -14.15 5.29
CA GLN A 278 0.08 -13.62 3.91
C GLN A 278 0.70 -14.67 3.00
N ILE A 279 0.05 -14.89 1.86
CA ILE A 279 0.52 -15.80 0.81
C ILE A 279 0.70 -14.99 -0.46
N ASP A 280 1.92 -14.94 -0.96
CA ASP A 280 2.28 -14.23 -2.18
C ASP A 280 2.72 -15.23 -3.25
N PHE A 281 2.23 -15.02 -4.46
CA PHE A 281 2.69 -15.71 -5.66
C PHE A 281 2.95 -14.69 -6.76
N ASP A 282 4.11 -14.75 -7.40
CA ASP A 282 4.50 -13.87 -8.51
C ASP A 282 5.29 -14.70 -9.53
N ARG A 283 4.69 -14.94 -10.68
CA ARG A 283 5.32 -15.72 -11.73
C ARG A 283 5.14 -15.08 -13.10
N LYS A 284 6.19 -15.15 -13.88
CA LYS A 284 6.20 -14.80 -15.30
C LYS A 284 6.12 -16.07 -16.14
N PHE A 285 5.35 -16.02 -17.21
CA PHE A 285 5.09 -17.15 -18.12
C PHE A 285 5.36 -16.75 -19.57
N GLY A 286 5.63 -17.76 -20.40
CA GLY A 286 5.83 -17.63 -21.83
C GLY A 286 7.23 -17.14 -22.22
N ASN A 287 7.50 -17.22 -23.53
CA ASN A 287 8.73 -16.67 -24.09
C ASN A 287 8.73 -15.15 -23.94
N ARG A 288 9.83 -14.56 -23.46
CA ARG A 288 9.99 -13.11 -23.23
C ARG A 288 9.11 -12.54 -22.12
N ASP A 289 8.65 -13.36 -21.14
CA ASP A 289 7.84 -12.89 -20.00
C ASP A 289 6.55 -12.15 -20.42
N VAL A 290 5.85 -12.68 -21.43
CA VAL A 290 4.63 -12.07 -22.00
C VAL A 290 3.51 -11.99 -20.96
N LEU A 291 3.39 -13.00 -20.10
CA LEU A 291 2.39 -13.05 -19.04
C LEU A 291 3.06 -12.96 -17.68
N ARG A 292 2.52 -12.12 -16.79
CA ARG A 292 2.91 -12.10 -15.37
C ARG A 292 1.64 -12.21 -14.53
N TYR A 293 1.55 -13.25 -13.73
CA TYR A 293 0.47 -13.40 -12.76
C TYR A 293 1.00 -13.18 -11.34
N ARG A 294 0.33 -12.29 -10.62
CA ARG A 294 0.61 -11.98 -9.23
C ARG A 294 -0.66 -12.16 -8.42
N THR A 295 -0.57 -12.86 -7.30
CA THR A 295 -1.65 -12.93 -6.34
C THR A 295 -1.11 -12.77 -4.93
N THR A 296 -1.84 -12.03 -4.11
CA THR A 296 -1.57 -11.85 -2.69
C THR A 296 -2.84 -12.12 -1.92
N PHE A 297 -2.79 -13.14 -1.08
CA PHE A 297 -3.84 -13.42 -0.10
C PHE A 297 -3.34 -12.98 1.28
N PHE A 298 -4.12 -12.17 1.98
CA PHE A 298 -3.83 -11.71 3.33
C PHE A 298 -5.04 -11.94 4.23
N SER A 299 -4.81 -12.46 5.42
CA SER A 299 -5.82 -12.58 6.47
C SER A 299 -5.23 -12.16 7.81
N PHE A 300 -6.01 -11.36 8.55
CA PHE A 300 -5.70 -10.94 9.91
C PHE A 300 -6.86 -11.29 10.84
N TYR A 301 -6.53 -11.85 12.01
CA TYR A 301 -7.50 -12.19 13.04
C TYR A 301 -7.11 -11.56 14.38
N GLY A 302 -7.89 -10.56 14.83
CA GLY A 302 -7.59 -9.65 15.94
C GLY A 302 -7.92 -10.26 17.34
N TRP A 303 -7.59 -11.50 17.60
CA TRP A 303 -7.98 -12.23 18.81
C TRP A 303 -7.36 -11.68 20.11
N ILE A 304 -6.18 -11.05 20.04
CA ILE A 304 -5.49 -10.50 21.23
C ILE A 304 -6.31 -9.34 21.82
N SER A 305 -6.85 -8.50 20.99
CA SER A 305 -7.68 -7.36 21.42
C SER A 305 -8.98 -7.78 22.10
N ASN A 306 -9.39 -9.03 21.91
CA ASN A 306 -10.58 -9.61 22.51
C ASN A 306 -10.29 -10.42 23.80
N LEU A 307 -9.02 -10.52 24.20
CA LEU A 307 -8.66 -11.16 25.46
C LEU A 307 -9.19 -10.33 26.64
N GLY A 308 -9.86 -11.00 27.55
CA GLY A 308 -10.42 -10.36 28.76
C GLY A 308 -11.70 -9.55 28.53
N GLN A 309 -12.20 -9.42 27.33
CA GLN A 309 -13.50 -8.76 27.10
C GLN A 309 -14.65 -9.65 27.56
N LYS A 310 -15.57 -9.05 28.30
CA LYS A 310 -16.81 -9.66 28.77
C LYS A 310 -17.91 -9.53 27.71
N ASN A 311 -19.03 -10.23 27.91
CA ASN A 311 -20.26 -10.11 27.08
C ASN A 311 -20.03 -10.36 25.58
N LYS A 312 -19.18 -11.37 25.25
CA LYS A 312 -18.91 -11.74 23.86
C LYS A 312 -20.11 -12.42 23.22
N ILE A 313 -20.45 -11.95 22.03
CA ILE A 313 -21.55 -12.50 21.25
C ILE A 313 -20.98 -13.11 19.97
N ALA A 314 -21.32 -14.35 19.66
CA ALA A 314 -20.76 -15.07 18.53
C ALA A 314 -21.34 -14.63 17.18
N LYS A 315 -22.63 -14.30 17.15
CA LYS A 315 -23.32 -13.91 15.91
C LYS A 315 -23.58 -12.41 15.90
N PHE A 316 -23.41 -11.83 14.73
CA PHE A 316 -23.60 -10.39 14.58
C PHE A 316 -25.05 -9.96 14.71
N SER A 317 -26.02 -10.77 14.24
CA SER A 317 -27.46 -10.54 14.46
C SER A 317 -27.79 -10.39 15.93
N ASP A 318 -27.26 -11.30 16.74
CA ASP A 318 -27.47 -11.34 18.19
C ASP A 318 -26.79 -10.13 18.88
N TYR A 319 -25.66 -9.68 18.32
CA TYR A 319 -24.98 -8.47 18.82
C TYR A 319 -25.82 -7.22 18.62
N ILE A 320 -26.48 -7.06 17.46
CA ILE A 320 -27.34 -5.91 17.21
C ILE A 320 -28.49 -5.90 18.23
N ALA A 321 -29.19 -7.02 18.38
CA ALA A 321 -30.30 -7.12 19.33
C ALA A 321 -29.85 -6.85 20.79
N ALA A 322 -28.68 -7.37 21.17
CA ALA A 322 -28.10 -7.13 22.51
C ALA A 322 -27.67 -5.67 22.68
N TYR A 323 -27.15 -5.03 21.65
CA TYR A 323 -26.77 -3.64 21.69
C TYR A 323 -27.97 -2.70 21.81
N ASP A 324 -29.05 -2.98 21.06
CA ASP A 324 -30.30 -2.22 21.14
C ASP A 324 -30.93 -2.33 22.53
N LYS A 325 -30.91 -3.55 23.11
CA LYS A 325 -31.35 -3.78 24.48
C LYS A 325 -30.49 -3.01 25.50
N TRP A 326 -29.16 -3.09 25.39
CA TRP A 326 -28.22 -2.38 26.26
C TRP A 326 -28.44 -0.85 26.17
N GLU A 327 -28.73 -0.34 24.97
CA GLU A 327 -29.03 1.09 24.80
C GLU A 327 -30.35 1.51 25.46
N ALA A 328 -31.35 0.64 25.42
CA ALA A 328 -32.62 0.85 26.06
C ALA A 328 -32.54 0.75 27.62
N ASP A 329 -31.68 -0.15 28.12
CA ASP A 329 -31.48 -0.43 29.56
C ASP A 329 -30.57 0.56 30.29
N GLY A 330 -30.20 1.71 29.67
CA GLY A 330 -29.50 2.82 30.33
C GLY A 330 -27.98 2.86 30.11
N LYS A 331 -27.42 2.08 29.16
CA LYS A 331 -26.03 2.11 28.68
C LYS A 331 -24.97 1.82 29.74
N ASP A 332 -25.25 0.87 30.66
CA ASP A 332 -24.27 0.44 31.63
C ASP A 332 -23.00 -0.15 30.96
N GLN A 333 -21.81 0.34 31.33
CA GLN A 333 -20.56 -0.08 30.71
C GLN A 333 -20.18 -1.54 31.01
N GLU A 334 -20.61 -2.09 32.14
CA GLU A 334 -20.32 -3.46 32.50
C GLU A 334 -21.11 -4.48 31.68
N THR A 335 -22.30 -4.11 31.23
CA THR A 335 -23.18 -4.96 30.41
C THR A 335 -23.06 -4.72 28.92
N LYS A 336 -22.20 -3.77 28.49
CA LYS A 336 -22.01 -3.43 27.08
C LYS A 336 -21.62 -4.69 26.27
N PRO A 337 -22.40 -5.02 25.22
CA PRO A 337 -22.07 -6.16 24.37
C PRO A 337 -20.80 -5.92 23.57
N THR A 338 -20.00 -6.96 23.41
CA THR A 338 -18.75 -6.91 22.66
C THR A 338 -18.98 -7.36 21.22
N LEU A 339 -18.59 -6.53 20.28
CA LEU A 339 -18.65 -6.82 18.84
C LEU A 339 -17.85 -8.10 18.51
N PRO A 340 -18.46 -9.09 17.83
CA PRO A 340 -17.76 -10.30 17.45
C PRO A 340 -16.61 -10.00 16.49
N ILE A 341 -15.46 -10.62 16.73
CA ILE A 341 -14.29 -10.50 15.87
C ILE A 341 -14.45 -11.44 14.68
N HIS A 342 -14.25 -10.89 13.50
CA HIS A 342 -14.17 -11.63 12.24
C HIS A 342 -12.80 -11.42 11.59
N PRO A 343 -12.27 -12.42 10.87
CA PRO A 343 -11.04 -12.21 10.14
C PRO A 343 -11.22 -11.16 9.06
N THR A 344 -10.28 -10.24 8.96
CA THR A 344 -10.14 -9.39 7.77
C THR A 344 -9.45 -10.20 6.69
N VAL A 345 -10.05 -10.28 5.50
CA VAL A 345 -9.51 -11.03 4.36
C VAL A 345 -9.34 -10.08 3.18
N ARG A 346 -8.19 -10.14 2.53
CA ARG A 346 -7.90 -9.44 1.29
C ARG A 346 -7.22 -10.38 0.31
N TRP A 347 -7.79 -10.51 -0.86
CA TRP A 347 -7.25 -11.32 -1.94
C TRP A 347 -7.15 -10.49 -3.21
N GLU A 348 -5.93 -10.20 -3.60
CA GLU A 348 -5.59 -9.38 -4.77
C GLU A 348 -5.01 -10.26 -5.87
N ASN A 349 -5.47 -10.08 -7.09
CA ASN A 349 -4.99 -10.78 -8.27
C ASN A 349 -4.69 -9.78 -9.37
N THR A 350 -3.56 -9.94 -10.02
CA THR A 350 -3.17 -9.13 -11.18
C THR A 350 -2.60 -10.04 -12.25
N LEU A 351 -3.17 -9.96 -13.44
CA LEU A 351 -2.65 -10.60 -14.65
C LEU A 351 -2.23 -9.52 -15.63
N ASP A 352 -0.92 -9.39 -15.85
CA ASP A 352 -0.36 -8.48 -16.83
C ASP A 352 -0.01 -9.26 -18.11
N ILE A 353 -0.52 -8.80 -19.25
CA ILE A 353 -0.30 -9.35 -20.57
C ILE A 353 0.45 -8.31 -21.41
N LYS A 354 1.70 -8.57 -21.75
CA LYS A 354 2.54 -7.70 -22.55
C LYS A 354 2.33 -7.99 -24.04
N ALA A 355 1.60 -7.13 -24.74
CA ALA A 355 1.46 -7.23 -26.19
C ALA A 355 2.73 -6.77 -26.92
N THR A 356 3.41 -5.75 -26.39
CA THR A 356 4.71 -5.27 -26.88
C THR A 356 5.62 -4.90 -25.70
N LYS A 357 6.82 -4.37 -25.98
CA LYS A 357 7.73 -3.88 -24.94
C LYS A 357 7.10 -2.79 -24.04
N TYR A 358 6.16 -2.03 -24.60
CA TYR A 358 5.56 -0.89 -23.90
C TYR A 358 4.05 -1.03 -23.70
N LEU A 359 3.35 -1.83 -24.52
CA LEU A 359 1.90 -2.00 -24.41
C LEU A 359 1.57 -3.19 -23.54
N THR A 360 0.84 -2.94 -22.47
CA THR A 360 0.42 -3.95 -21.49
C THR A 360 -1.07 -3.86 -21.25
N THR A 361 -1.73 -5.02 -21.24
CA THR A 361 -3.09 -5.18 -20.73
C THR A 361 -3.01 -5.74 -19.32
N SER A 362 -3.66 -5.09 -18.36
CA SER A 362 -3.70 -5.53 -16.96
C SER A 362 -5.14 -5.86 -16.58
N ILE A 363 -5.32 -7.06 -16.07
CA ILE A 363 -6.57 -7.51 -15.44
C ILE A 363 -6.33 -7.55 -13.94
N TYR A 364 -7.13 -6.80 -13.20
CA TYR A 364 -7.05 -6.74 -11.74
C TYR A 364 -8.37 -7.21 -11.13
N PHE A 365 -8.27 -8.04 -10.09
CA PHE A 365 -9.39 -8.47 -9.29
C PHE A 365 -9.00 -8.44 -7.82
N GLN A 366 -9.84 -7.82 -6.99
CA GLN A 366 -9.69 -7.78 -5.54
C GLN A 366 -10.98 -8.23 -4.86
N LEU A 367 -10.83 -9.08 -3.86
CA LEU A 367 -11.85 -9.42 -2.88
C LEU A 367 -11.39 -8.88 -1.52
N TYR A 368 -12.26 -8.14 -0.87
CA TYR A 368 -12.02 -7.60 0.46
C TYR A 368 -13.19 -7.89 1.38
N TYR A 369 -12.90 -8.45 2.53
CA TYR A 369 -13.86 -8.68 3.59
C TYR A 369 -13.33 -8.12 4.90
N ASN A 370 -14.07 -7.14 5.44
CA ASN A 370 -13.84 -6.60 6.78
C ASN A 370 -15.21 -6.28 7.39
N ARG A 371 -15.59 -7.08 8.36
CA ARG A 371 -16.90 -6.96 9.00
C ARG A 371 -17.14 -5.61 9.66
N ALA A 372 -16.07 -4.95 10.14
CA ALA A 372 -16.17 -3.63 10.72
C ALA A 372 -16.52 -2.53 9.70
N GLN A 373 -16.33 -2.78 8.39
CA GLN A 373 -16.64 -1.83 7.33
C GLN A 373 -17.92 -2.19 6.57
N SER A 374 -18.15 -3.47 6.33
CA SER A 374 -19.31 -3.94 5.59
C SER A 374 -19.67 -5.37 5.98
N TYR A 375 -20.97 -5.67 5.98
CA TYR A 375 -21.49 -7.02 6.17
C TYR A 375 -21.29 -7.92 4.95
N ALA A 376 -21.16 -7.31 3.79
CA ALA A 376 -20.97 -7.99 2.52
C ALA A 376 -19.50 -8.02 2.12
N VAL A 377 -19.13 -9.02 1.35
CA VAL A 377 -17.84 -9.08 0.68
C VAL A 377 -17.79 -7.98 -0.37
N GLN A 378 -16.72 -7.19 -0.35
CA GLN A 378 -16.45 -6.14 -1.31
C GLN A 378 -15.60 -6.71 -2.44
N THR A 379 -15.96 -6.46 -3.68
CA THR A 379 -15.22 -6.90 -4.86
C THR A 379 -14.94 -5.74 -5.78
N GLN A 380 -13.75 -5.74 -6.36
CA GLN A 380 -13.35 -4.79 -7.39
C GLN A 380 -12.71 -5.56 -8.54
N ALA A 381 -13.15 -5.29 -9.76
CA ALA A 381 -12.52 -5.80 -10.97
C ALA A 381 -12.24 -4.65 -11.94
N SER A 382 -11.10 -4.71 -12.61
CA SER A 382 -10.77 -3.74 -13.66
C SER A 382 -9.96 -4.40 -14.77
N LEU A 383 -10.26 -4.03 -16.01
CA LEU A 383 -9.47 -4.32 -17.20
C LEU A 383 -8.93 -3.00 -17.72
N SER A 384 -7.65 -2.93 -17.96
CA SER A 384 -7.00 -1.72 -18.42
C SER A 384 -5.93 -2.02 -19.47
N VAL A 385 -5.85 -1.17 -20.48
CA VAL A 385 -4.85 -1.23 -21.56
C VAL A 385 -4.10 0.07 -21.57
N GLY A 386 -2.77 0.00 -21.65
CA GLY A 386 -2.00 1.22 -21.63
C GLY A 386 -0.51 1.01 -21.83
N LEU A 387 0.20 2.13 -21.83
CA LEU A 387 1.66 2.14 -21.96
C LEU A 387 2.29 1.87 -20.59
N SER A 388 3.22 0.92 -20.55
CA SER A 388 3.98 0.60 -19.35
C SER A 388 5.46 0.56 -19.65
N TYR A 389 6.26 1.02 -18.68
CA TYR A 389 7.71 0.91 -18.72
C TYR A 389 8.22 0.32 -17.41
N THR A 390 9.10 -0.67 -17.51
CA THR A 390 9.71 -1.31 -16.34
C THR A 390 11.24 -1.21 -16.47
N PHE A 391 11.85 -0.59 -15.48
CA PHE A 391 13.30 -0.55 -15.30
C PHE A 391 13.72 -1.59 -14.26
N GLN A 392 14.75 -2.36 -14.57
CA GLN A 392 15.39 -3.29 -13.64
C GLN A 392 16.90 -3.13 -13.72
N ASN A 393 17.57 -2.96 -12.59
CA ASN A 393 19.02 -2.84 -12.55
C ASN A 393 19.76 -4.17 -12.75
N LYS A 394 19.08 -5.28 -12.47
CA LYS A 394 19.59 -6.66 -12.65
C LYS A 394 18.42 -7.66 -12.56
N THR A 395 18.68 -8.93 -12.83
CA THR A 395 17.70 -9.99 -12.58
C THR A 395 17.37 -10.11 -11.09
N LYS A 396 16.09 -10.30 -10.74
CA LYS A 396 15.65 -10.42 -9.35
C LYS A 396 16.40 -11.58 -8.67
N PRO A 397 17.00 -11.34 -7.48
CA PRO A 397 17.71 -12.39 -6.75
C PRO A 397 16.74 -13.54 -6.46
N LYS A 398 17.18 -14.75 -6.72
CA LYS A 398 16.45 -15.96 -6.29
C LYS A 398 16.71 -16.12 -4.80
N LYS A 399 15.66 -16.04 -4.02
CA LYS A 399 15.70 -16.38 -2.58
C LYS A 399 15.74 -17.88 -2.38
#